data_70d3898966ed6e4f4b7a5c291d6719bf
#
_entry.id   70d3898966ed6e4f4b7a5c291d6719bf
#
_cell.length_a   1.000
_cell.length_b   1.000
_cell.length_c   1.000
_cell.angle_alpha   90.00
_cell.angle_beta   90.00
_cell.angle_gamma   90.00
#
_symmetry.space_group_name_H-M   'P 1'
#
loop_
_entity.id
_entity.type
_entity.pdbx_description
1 polymer ?
#
loop_
_entity_poly.entity_id
_entity_poly.type
_entity_poly.pdbx_seq_one_letter_code
_entity_poly.pdbx_strand_id
1 'polypeptide(L)'
;MRFMRSIVPVISDFSLRQRVKERLKSRSDWPLSEQHDSEEGSAIVEFLGLGITLLIPVLYAVLTIFSLQSSVMAAHAASAQVVLYVQEQPQDSSVGPDLAQRLAVHAAADYGVEPSDVSVSLSCGSGECVSGTKAYATVTVQARLPLLPSFMGGGVIPVSSHATSWGSGHADS
;
A
#
# COMPACT_ATOMS: atom_id res chain seq x y z
N MET A 1 -50.27 38.46 -89.48
CA MET A 1 -51.52 37.69 -89.31
C MET A 1 -51.19 36.45 -88.47
N ARG A 2 -52.03 36.20 -87.47
CA ARG A 2 -52.16 35.06 -86.54
C ARG A 2 -51.27 35.03 -85.29
N PHE A 3 -51.89 35.51 -84.27
CA PHE A 3 -51.69 35.17 -82.84
C PHE A 3 -51.65 33.69 -82.61
N MET A 4 -50.66 33.22 -81.86
CA MET A 4 -50.80 31.95 -81.17
C MET A 4 -50.28 32.12 -79.75
N ARG A 5 -51.25 32.25 -78.83
CA ARG A 5 -51.08 32.27 -77.37
C ARG A 5 -50.55 30.93 -76.90
N SER A 6 -49.41 30.93 -76.36
CA SER A 6 -48.91 29.75 -75.62
C SER A 6 -49.47 29.79 -74.20
N ILE A 7 -50.35 28.87 -73.88
CA ILE A 7 -50.88 28.64 -72.58
C ILE A 7 -49.80 27.76 -71.83
N VAL A 8 -49.10 28.39 -70.94
CA VAL A 8 -48.19 27.67 -70.03
C VAL A 8 -49.04 27.06 -68.88
N PRO A 9 -48.99 25.75 -68.60
CA PRO A 9 -49.79 25.15 -67.53
C PRO A 9 -49.17 25.48 -66.20
N VAL A 10 -49.88 26.22 -65.36
CA VAL A 10 -49.59 26.56 -63.96
C VAL A 10 -49.83 25.35 -63.05
N ILE A 11 -49.89 24.12 -63.54
CA ILE A 11 -50.29 22.94 -62.78
C ILE A 11 -49.09 22.14 -62.18
N SER A 12 -47.85 22.49 -62.56
CA SER A 12 -46.68 21.68 -62.11
C SER A 12 -46.09 22.08 -60.79
N ASP A 13 -46.43 23.21 -60.21
CA ASP A 13 -45.78 23.69 -59.00
C ASP A 13 -46.41 23.20 -57.70
N PHE A 14 -47.69 22.87 -57.70
CA PHE A 14 -48.40 22.41 -56.48
C PHE A 14 -48.09 20.96 -56.16
N SER A 15 -47.91 20.10 -57.12
CA SER A 15 -47.62 18.69 -56.93
C SER A 15 -46.15 18.46 -56.45
N LEU A 16 -45.26 19.28 -56.91
CA LEU A 16 -43.85 19.25 -56.50
C LEU A 16 -43.69 19.71 -55.02
N ARG A 17 -44.40 20.74 -54.62
CA ARG A 17 -44.37 21.21 -53.23
C ARG A 17 -44.96 20.22 -52.24
N GLN A 18 -46.00 19.45 -52.61
CA GLN A 18 -46.52 18.39 -51.77
C GLN A 18 -45.56 17.22 -51.66
N ARG A 19 -44.96 16.78 -52.77
CA ARG A 19 -43.96 15.69 -52.72
C ARG A 19 -42.69 16.03 -51.92
N VAL A 20 -42.27 17.30 -51.96
CA VAL A 20 -41.14 17.77 -51.15
C VAL A 20 -41.53 17.82 -49.67
N LYS A 21 -42.75 18.27 -49.32
CA LYS A 21 -43.24 18.25 -47.93
C LYS A 21 -43.40 16.83 -47.37
N GLU A 22 -43.86 15.89 -48.16
CA GLU A 22 -43.98 14.49 -47.73
C GLU A 22 -42.60 13.81 -47.55
N ARG A 23 -41.64 14.15 -48.42
CA ARG A 23 -40.26 13.66 -48.26
C ARG A 23 -39.55 14.30 -47.10
N LEU A 24 -39.83 15.53 -46.75
CA LEU A 24 -39.28 16.20 -45.58
C LEU A 24 -39.93 15.68 -44.29
N LYS A 25 -41.22 15.36 -44.31
CA LYS A 25 -41.93 14.79 -43.18
C LYS A 25 -41.51 13.34 -42.89
N SER A 26 -41.23 12.55 -43.94
CA SER A 26 -40.70 11.19 -43.79
C SER A 26 -39.24 11.16 -43.27
N ARG A 27 -38.55 12.30 -43.34
CA ARG A 27 -37.17 12.39 -42.83
C ARG A 27 -37.09 12.84 -41.37
N SER A 28 -38.21 13.37 -40.84
CA SER A 28 -38.32 13.75 -39.43
C SER A 28 -38.80 12.60 -38.54
N ASP A 29 -39.29 11.51 -39.15
CA ASP A 29 -39.70 10.29 -38.40
C ASP A 29 -38.58 9.23 -38.39
N TRP A 30 -37.32 9.64 -38.57
CA TRP A 30 -36.20 8.77 -38.18
C TRP A 30 -36.22 8.67 -36.67
N PRO A 31 -36.49 7.51 -36.10
CA PRO A 31 -36.33 7.35 -34.68
C PRO A 31 -34.86 7.59 -34.38
N LEU A 32 -34.55 8.72 -33.76
CA LEU A 32 -33.29 8.91 -33.07
C LEU A 32 -33.31 7.87 -31.95
N SER A 33 -32.84 6.68 -32.26
CA SER A 33 -32.44 5.69 -31.26
C SER A 33 -31.13 6.18 -30.62
N GLU A 34 -31.21 7.37 -30.02
CA GLU A 34 -30.19 7.90 -29.12
C GLU A 34 -30.34 7.31 -27.73
N GLN A 35 -30.48 6.01 -27.61
CA GLN A 35 -30.57 5.36 -26.30
C GLN A 35 -29.55 4.26 -26.11
N HIS A 36 -28.52 4.21 -26.99
CA HIS A 36 -27.51 3.16 -26.87
C HIS A 36 -26.13 3.65 -26.40
N ASP A 37 -25.88 4.96 -26.38
CA ASP A 37 -24.56 5.50 -25.99
C ASP A 37 -24.44 5.82 -24.49
N SER A 38 -25.55 5.87 -23.74
CA SER A 38 -25.51 6.17 -22.31
C SER A 38 -25.21 4.94 -21.44
N GLU A 39 -25.42 3.74 -21.94
CA GLU A 39 -25.20 2.51 -21.17
C GLU A 39 -23.74 2.03 -21.24
N GLU A 40 -23.07 2.21 -22.38
CA GLU A 40 -21.65 1.84 -22.52
C GLU A 40 -20.75 2.71 -21.66
N GLY A 41 -21.02 4.00 -21.56
CA GLY A 41 -20.28 4.92 -20.67
C GLY A 41 -20.51 4.62 -19.19
N SER A 42 -21.73 4.21 -18.81
CA SER A 42 -22.07 3.82 -17.45
C SER A 42 -21.32 2.57 -16.99
N ALA A 43 -21.22 1.55 -17.83
CA ALA A 43 -20.51 0.31 -17.52
C ALA A 43 -19.01 0.53 -17.28
N ILE A 44 -18.36 1.42 -18.04
CA ILE A 44 -16.94 1.75 -17.86
C ILE A 44 -16.73 2.48 -16.53
N VAL A 45 -17.58 3.44 -16.19
CA VAL A 45 -17.49 4.19 -14.93
C VAL A 45 -17.74 3.26 -13.74
N GLU A 46 -18.72 2.37 -13.83
CA GLU A 46 -19.02 1.37 -12.80
C GLU A 46 -17.85 0.39 -12.62
N PHE A 47 -17.27 -0.11 -13.69
CA PHE A 47 -16.11 -1.00 -13.65
C PHE A 47 -14.89 -0.29 -13.05
N LEU A 48 -14.61 0.95 -13.44
CA LEU A 48 -13.52 1.73 -12.86
C LEU A 48 -13.78 2.04 -11.38
N GLY A 49 -14.99 2.40 -11.00
CA GLY A 49 -15.36 2.66 -9.62
C GLY A 49 -15.20 1.42 -8.74
N LEU A 50 -15.68 0.28 -9.21
CA LEU A 50 -15.52 -1.00 -8.51
C LEU A 50 -14.03 -1.40 -8.42
N GLY A 51 -13.28 -1.26 -9.51
CA GLY A 51 -11.86 -1.57 -9.58
C GLY A 51 -11.04 -0.73 -8.60
N ILE A 52 -11.25 0.57 -8.56
CA ILE A 52 -10.56 1.48 -7.63
C ILE A 52 -10.93 1.16 -6.18
N THR A 53 -12.22 0.95 -5.90
CA THR A 53 -12.71 0.64 -4.55
C THR A 53 -12.11 -0.65 -4.01
N LEU A 54 -11.84 -1.63 -4.86
CA LEU A 54 -11.22 -2.89 -4.47
C LEU A 54 -9.69 -2.79 -4.44
N LEU A 55 -9.09 -2.02 -5.36
CA LEU A 55 -7.64 -1.85 -5.45
C LEU A 55 -7.05 -1.15 -4.22
N ILE A 56 -7.72 -0.11 -3.71
CA ILE A 56 -7.23 0.66 -2.56
C ILE A 56 -7.02 -0.22 -1.32
N PRO A 57 -8.01 -1.02 -0.86
CA PRO A 57 -7.81 -1.87 0.32
C PRO A 57 -6.77 -2.96 0.09
N VAL A 58 -6.67 -3.51 -1.12
CA VAL A 58 -5.64 -4.51 -1.45
C VAL A 58 -4.25 -3.88 -1.37
N LEU A 59 -4.06 -2.70 -1.98
CA LEU A 59 -2.79 -1.98 -1.91
C LEU A 59 -2.40 -1.65 -0.46
N TYR A 60 -3.37 -1.19 0.33
CA TYR A 60 -3.18 -0.93 1.75
C TYR A 60 -2.75 -2.19 2.52
N ALA A 61 -3.41 -3.32 2.28
CA ALA A 61 -3.06 -4.59 2.90
C ALA A 61 -1.63 -5.03 2.55
N VAL A 62 -1.22 -4.89 1.30
CA VAL A 62 0.13 -5.21 0.84
C VAL A 62 1.18 -4.32 1.54
N LEU A 63 0.96 -3.01 1.59
CA LEU A 63 1.87 -2.08 2.27
C LEU A 63 1.98 -2.38 3.77
N THR A 64 0.87 -2.74 4.41
CA THR A 64 0.86 -3.14 5.83
C THR A 64 1.68 -4.41 6.07
N ILE A 65 1.54 -5.42 5.21
CA ILE A 65 2.31 -6.66 5.29
C ILE A 65 3.80 -6.37 5.15
N PHE A 66 4.21 -5.55 4.20
CA PHE A 66 5.62 -5.17 4.03
C PHE A 66 6.19 -4.44 5.25
N SER A 67 5.43 -3.51 5.84
CA SER A 67 5.84 -2.81 7.06
C SER A 67 6.03 -3.76 8.24
N LEU A 68 5.11 -4.72 8.42
CA LEU A 68 5.23 -5.72 9.46
C LEU A 68 6.44 -6.65 9.26
N GLN A 69 6.65 -7.12 8.02
CA GLN A 69 7.81 -7.98 7.70
C GLN A 69 9.13 -7.28 7.98
N SER A 70 9.26 -6.01 7.57
CA SER A 70 10.45 -5.21 7.86
C SER A 70 10.71 -5.09 9.36
N SER A 71 9.66 -4.80 10.15
CA SER A 71 9.78 -4.68 11.60
C SER A 71 10.14 -6.01 12.31
N VAL A 72 9.61 -7.14 11.82
CA VAL A 72 9.99 -8.48 12.33
C VAL A 72 11.46 -8.76 12.06
N MET A 73 11.93 -8.49 10.82
CA MET A 73 13.34 -8.68 10.48
C MET A 73 14.25 -7.76 11.28
N ALA A 74 13.85 -6.49 11.48
CA ALA A 74 14.57 -5.55 12.31
C ALA A 74 14.73 -6.03 13.76
N ALA A 75 13.64 -6.47 14.38
CA ALA A 75 13.66 -6.98 15.75
C ALA A 75 14.56 -8.23 15.87
N HIS A 76 14.50 -9.12 14.88
CA HIS A 76 15.30 -10.34 14.86
C HIS A 76 16.79 -10.05 14.68
N ALA A 77 17.14 -9.22 13.69
CA ALA A 77 18.52 -8.81 13.47
C ALA A 77 19.12 -8.07 14.67
N ALA A 78 18.34 -7.14 15.24
CA ALA A 78 18.78 -6.36 16.38
C ALA A 78 19.01 -7.23 17.64
N SER A 79 18.12 -8.17 17.94
CA SER A 79 18.29 -9.08 19.08
C SER A 79 19.52 -9.99 18.91
N ALA A 80 19.72 -10.53 17.71
CA ALA A 80 20.89 -11.34 17.40
C ALA A 80 22.21 -10.53 17.51
N GLN A 81 22.21 -9.31 16.98
CA GLN A 81 23.40 -8.44 17.03
C GLN A 81 23.82 -8.10 18.45
N VAL A 82 22.87 -7.78 19.33
CA VAL A 82 23.15 -7.50 20.76
C VAL A 82 23.80 -8.69 21.43
N VAL A 83 23.26 -9.89 21.23
CA VAL A 83 23.77 -11.13 21.87
C VAL A 83 25.14 -11.49 21.32
N LEU A 84 25.35 -11.39 20.00
CA LEU A 84 26.68 -11.65 19.39
C LEU A 84 27.73 -10.69 19.94
N TYR A 85 27.38 -9.40 20.07
CA TYR A 85 28.30 -8.42 20.61
C TYR A 85 28.72 -8.71 22.04
N VAL A 86 27.78 -9.18 22.92
CA VAL A 86 28.12 -9.62 24.28
C VAL A 86 29.16 -10.75 24.24
N GLN A 87 29.06 -11.66 23.29
CA GLN A 87 29.98 -12.81 23.21
C GLN A 87 31.37 -12.47 22.70
N GLU A 88 31.45 -11.47 21.81
CA GLU A 88 32.70 -11.02 21.17
C GLU A 88 33.53 -10.09 22.07
N GLN A 89 32.94 -9.57 23.15
CA GLN A 89 33.64 -8.70 24.09
C GLN A 89 34.77 -9.40 24.81
N PRO A 90 35.88 -8.70 25.13
CA PRO A 90 36.87 -9.19 26.09
C PRO A 90 36.22 -9.52 27.44
N GLN A 91 36.73 -10.53 28.15
CA GLN A 91 36.15 -10.99 29.43
C GLN A 91 36.11 -9.89 30.51
N ASP A 92 36.97 -8.89 30.41
CA ASP A 92 37.01 -7.75 31.32
C ASP A 92 36.05 -6.62 30.99
N SER A 93 35.24 -6.78 29.91
CA SER A 93 34.31 -5.78 29.42
C SER A 93 32.89 -6.24 29.62
N SER A 94 32.02 -5.36 30.15
CA SER A 94 30.58 -5.64 30.28
C SER A 94 29.77 -4.77 29.31
N VAL A 95 28.67 -5.34 28.81
CA VAL A 95 27.70 -4.64 27.94
C VAL A 95 26.57 -4.13 28.83
N GLY A 96 26.52 -2.80 28.95
CA GLY A 96 25.42 -2.13 29.65
C GLY A 96 24.20 -1.92 28.77
N PRO A 97 23.04 -1.56 29.37
CA PRO A 97 21.79 -1.36 28.65
C PRO A 97 21.87 -0.24 27.57
N ASP A 98 22.61 0.82 27.82
CA ASP A 98 22.77 1.93 26.87
C ASP A 98 23.52 1.50 25.61
N LEU A 99 24.53 0.64 25.74
CA LEU A 99 25.26 0.11 24.61
C LEU A 99 24.40 -0.88 23.83
N ALA A 100 23.67 -1.76 24.52
CA ALA A 100 22.72 -2.68 23.90
C ALA A 100 21.65 -1.93 23.10
N GLN A 101 21.13 -0.82 23.65
CA GLN A 101 20.16 0.02 22.96
C GLN A 101 20.75 0.61 21.67
N ARG A 102 21.97 1.16 21.72
CA ARG A 102 22.64 1.72 20.52
C ARG A 102 22.88 0.66 19.44
N LEU A 103 23.33 -0.53 19.83
CA LEU A 103 23.55 -1.63 18.90
C LEU A 103 22.27 -2.07 18.22
N ALA A 104 21.19 -2.22 18.99
CA ALA A 104 19.90 -2.59 18.45
C ALA A 104 19.30 -1.53 17.51
N VAL A 105 19.41 -0.26 17.89
CA VAL A 105 18.98 0.87 17.02
C VAL A 105 19.78 0.87 15.71
N HIS A 106 21.09 0.66 15.77
CA HIS A 106 21.92 0.61 14.57
C HIS A 106 21.52 -0.55 13.65
N ALA A 107 21.32 -1.74 14.21
CA ALA A 107 20.90 -2.91 13.43
C ALA A 107 19.47 -2.77 12.86
N ALA A 108 18.56 -2.12 13.59
CA ALA A 108 17.19 -1.88 13.13
C ALA A 108 17.12 -0.78 12.05
N ALA A 109 18.04 0.15 12.03
CA ALA A 109 18.08 1.23 11.04
C ALA A 109 18.25 0.70 9.60
N ASP A 110 18.95 -0.41 9.39
CA ASP A 110 19.13 -1.07 8.10
C ASP A 110 17.79 -1.53 7.50
N TYR A 111 16.76 -1.70 8.33
CA TYR A 111 15.40 -2.06 7.94
C TYR A 111 14.44 -0.87 7.91
N GLY A 112 14.96 0.35 8.03
CA GLY A 112 14.17 1.58 7.97
C GLY A 112 13.36 1.87 9.23
N VAL A 113 13.74 1.29 10.37
CA VAL A 113 13.10 1.54 11.68
C VAL A 113 13.72 2.78 12.33
N GLU A 114 12.88 3.67 12.83
CA GLU A 114 13.35 4.86 13.55
C GLU A 114 13.89 4.50 14.95
N PRO A 115 14.92 5.22 15.44
CA PRO A 115 15.50 4.97 16.76
C PRO A 115 14.51 5.00 17.91
N SER A 116 13.49 5.86 17.83
CA SER A 116 12.42 6.01 18.84
C SER A 116 11.49 4.81 18.93
N ASP A 117 11.47 3.96 17.89
CA ASP A 117 10.57 2.81 17.78
C ASP A 117 11.25 1.50 18.25
N VAL A 118 12.50 1.58 18.69
CA VAL A 118 13.27 0.42 19.14
C VAL A 118 13.49 0.47 20.64
N SER A 119 13.15 -0.60 21.33
CA SER A 119 13.46 -0.78 22.75
C SER A 119 14.12 -2.13 23.02
N VAL A 120 15.11 -2.15 23.89
CA VAL A 120 15.89 -3.34 24.23
C VAL A 120 15.84 -3.65 25.71
N SER A 121 15.70 -4.92 26.03
CA SER A 121 15.91 -5.48 27.36
C SER A 121 17.01 -6.54 27.25
N LEU A 122 18.12 -6.31 27.95
CA LEU A 122 19.24 -7.22 28.03
C LEU A 122 19.33 -7.75 29.45
N SER A 123 19.40 -9.06 29.64
CA SER A 123 19.61 -9.73 30.93
C SER A 123 20.63 -10.85 30.79
N CYS A 124 21.45 -11.03 31.82
CA CYS A 124 22.51 -12.02 31.83
C CYS A 124 22.47 -12.88 33.11
N GLY A 125 22.85 -14.13 32.98
CA GLY A 125 22.72 -15.10 34.08
C GLY A 125 23.59 -14.82 35.29
N SER A 126 24.69 -14.04 35.15
CA SER A 126 25.58 -13.63 36.25
C SER A 126 25.28 -12.20 36.78
N GLY A 127 24.25 -11.55 36.26
CA GLY A 127 23.95 -10.15 36.57
C GLY A 127 24.69 -9.17 35.66
N GLU A 128 25.92 -9.44 35.31
CA GLU A 128 26.70 -8.66 34.33
C GLU A 128 26.78 -9.37 33.00
N CYS A 129 26.64 -8.60 31.91
CA CYS A 129 26.69 -9.12 30.55
C CYS A 129 28.14 -9.10 30.03
N VAL A 130 28.90 -10.12 30.40
CA VAL A 130 30.27 -10.34 29.96
C VAL A 130 30.35 -11.55 29.02
N SER A 131 31.42 -11.64 28.26
CA SER A 131 31.70 -12.77 27.39
C SER A 131 31.67 -14.09 28.15
N GLY A 132 31.11 -15.15 27.56
CA GLY A 132 31.00 -16.45 28.20
C GLY A 132 29.78 -16.62 29.12
N THR A 133 29.05 -15.56 29.44
CA THR A 133 27.80 -15.69 30.21
C THR A 133 26.59 -15.92 29.30
N LYS A 134 25.55 -16.56 29.85
CA LYS A 134 24.26 -16.67 29.16
C LYS A 134 23.62 -15.28 29.08
N ALA A 135 23.47 -14.74 27.88
CA ALA A 135 22.81 -13.48 27.65
C ALA A 135 21.45 -13.70 26.96
N TYR A 136 20.47 -12.92 27.37
CA TYR A 136 19.12 -12.90 26.85
C TYR A 136 18.82 -11.47 26.40
N ALA A 137 18.68 -11.23 25.10
CA ALA A 137 18.28 -9.95 24.54
C ALA A 137 16.88 -10.06 23.99
N THR A 138 16.01 -9.17 24.44
CA THR A 138 14.67 -8.99 23.87
C THR A 138 14.61 -7.60 23.23
N VAL A 139 14.34 -7.55 21.95
CA VAL A 139 14.18 -6.30 21.20
C VAL A 139 12.73 -6.18 20.77
N THR A 140 12.13 -5.04 21.09
CA THR A 140 10.78 -4.69 20.64
C THR A 140 10.84 -3.52 19.69
N VAL A 141 10.27 -3.70 18.51
CA VAL A 141 10.15 -2.69 17.45
C VAL A 141 8.69 -2.29 17.31
N GLN A 142 8.43 -1.00 17.30
CA GLN A 142 7.10 -0.44 17.08
C GLN A 142 6.83 -0.34 15.57
N ALA A 143 6.16 -1.34 15.00
CA ALA A 143 5.78 -1.32 13.58
C ALA A 143 4.69 -0.28 13.35
N ARG A 144 5.01 0.77 12.58
CA ARG A 144 4.05 1.80 12.20
C ARG A 144 3.27 1.35 10.97
N LEU A 145 1.95 1.34 11.08
CA LEU A 145 1.08 1.03 9.95
C LEU A 145 1.00 2.24 9.02
N PRO A 146 1.30 2.07 7.72
CA PRO A 146 1.22 3.15 6.75
C PRO A 146 -0.22 3.65 6.60
N LEU A 147 -0.40 4.95 6.35
CA LEU A 147 -1.68 5.60 6.02
C LEU A 147 -2.74 5.62 7.14
N LEU A 148 -2.45 5.15 8.35
CA LEU A 148 -3.36 5.35 9.47
C LEU A 148 -3.15 6.73 10.07
N PRO A 149 -4.16 7.60 10.02
CA PRO A 149 -4.05 8.93 10.64
C PRO A 149 -3.91 8.82 12.15
N SER A 150 -3.10 9.68 12.75
CA SER A 150 -2.83 9.70 14.20
C SER A 150 -4.08 9.85 15.08
N PHE A 151 -5.19 10.41 14.54
CA PHE A 151 -6.46 10.53 15.26
C PHE A 151 -7.21 9.19 15.44
N MET A 152 -6.84 8.15 14.67
CA MET A 152 -7.37 6.78 14.83
C MET A 152 -6.50 5.91 15.76
N GLY A 153 -5.64 6.54 16.57
CA GLY A 153 -4.75 5.83 17.50
C GLY A 153 -3.39 5.49 16.92
N GLY A 154 -3.02 6.07 15.75
CA GLY A 154 -1.74 5.87 15.07
C GLY A 154 -1.32 4.41 15.12
N GLY A 155 -1.86 3.56 14.23
CA GLY A 155 -1.69 2.11 14.29
C GLY A 155 -0.25 1.65 14.45
N VAL A 156 0.13 1.44 15.70
CA VAL A 156 1.46 0.94 16.09
C VAL A 156 1.27 -0.46 16.64
N ILE A 157 1.98 -1.41 16.07
CA ILE A 157 1.97 -2.81 16.52
C ILE A 157 3.35 -3.13 17.10
N PRO A 158 3.46 -3.50 18.39
CA PRO A 158 4.72 -3.94 18.96
C PRO A 158 5.08 -5.33 18.41
N VAL A 159 6.28 -5.44 17.85
CA VAL A 159 6.85 -6.69 17.37
C VAL A 159 8.08 -6.99 18.21
N SER A 160 8.10 -8.10 18.93
CA SER A 160 9.21 -8.47 19.79
C SER A 160 9.93 -9.71 19.25
N SER A 161 11.25 -9.68 19.33
CA SER A 161 12.12 -10.82 19.06
C SER A 161 13.08 -11.00 20.23
N HIS A 162 13.44 -12.24 20.49
CA HIS A 162 14.41 -12.58 21.53
C HIS A 162 15.51 -13.45 20.95
N ALA A 163 16.72 -13.19 21.41
CA ALA A 163 17.89 -13.99 21.11
C ALA A 163 18.58 -14.41 22.43
N THR A 164 19.14 -15.59 22.44
CA THR A 164 19.88 -16.12 23.58
C THR A 164 21.26 -16.57 23.14
N SER A 165 22.26 -16.25 23.93
CA SER A 165 23.56 -16.86 23.76
C SER A 165 23.69 -18.10 24.68
N TRP A 166 24.35 -19.12 24.19
CA TRP A 166 24.83 -20.20 25.00
C TRP A 166 26.19 -19.81 25.57
N GLY A 167 26.30 -19.69 26.88
CA GLY A 167 27.60 -19.55 27.48
C GLY A 167 28.49 -20.72 27.00
N SER A 168 29.70 -20.40 26.57
CA SER A 168 30.72 -21.43 26.34
C SER A 168 31.09 -22.06 27.71
N GLY A 169 30.21 -22.96 28.17
CA GLY A 169 30.59 -23.85 29.23
C GLY A 169 31.75 -24.68 28.73
N HIS A 170 32.97 -24.34 29.11
CA HIS A 170 34.04 -25.32 29.11
C HIS A 170 33.53 -26.45 29.99
N ALA A 171 33.18 -27.57 29.36
CA ALA A 171 33.10 -28.84 30.06
C ALA A 171 34.53 -29.14 30.51
N ASP A 172 34.86 -28.70 31.72
CA ASP A 172 36.01 -29.23 32.44
C ASP A 172 35.70 -30.69 32.70
N SER A 173 36.33 -31.56 31.93
CA SER A 173 36.44 -33.00 32.13
C SER A 173 37.78 -33.36 32.74
#